data_c0dc906c6386065eafa8e64a8118edd2
#
_entry.id   c0dc906c6386065eafa8e64a8118edd2
#
_cell.length_a   1.000
_cell.length_b   1.000
_cell.length_c   1.000
_cell.angle_alpha   90.00
_cell.angle_beta   90.00
_cell.angle_gamma   90.00
#
_symmetry.space_group_name_H-M   'P 1'
#
loop_
_entity.id
_entity.type
_entity.pdbx_description
1 polymer ?
#
loop_
_entity_poly.entity_id
_entity_poly.type
_entity_poly.pdbx_seq_one_letter_code
_entity_poly.pdbx_strand_id
1 'polypeptide(L)'
;MSGVETVLGYIDKSELGFTHSHEHIYLDLDSLIQAPKDPEKLKIYNAPFNMEIISDVKNQLSINKDNIDFVEVDTVIKELREFKSRGGGTVACLDLPGIGRNIEIIKEVAIQSQLNIIVATGWYIQKSHPEYVKHKSVDELAEIMITELKDGIEGTNIKAGVIGECACSEPVPWHPEEKKVLTAACKAQVATDSAFTIHPSLVGKELGHPPSIAETYVDLLEKEGVDKNKFYLSHSDQTCFDKDYHVRL
;
A
#
# COMPACT_ATOMS: atom_id res chain seq x y z
N MET A 1 21.25 1.13 -16.97
CA MET A 1 20.03 0.42 -17.45
C MET A 1 18.93 0.77 -16.46
N SER A 2 17.80 1.26 -16.94
CA SER A 2 16.68 1.63 -16.07
C SER A 2 15.60 0.55 -16.14
N GLY A 3 15.33 -0.09 -15.03
CA GLY A 3 14.32 -1.12 -14.90
C GLY A 3 13.87 -1.22 -13.45
N VAL A 4 13.14 -2.28 -13.11
CA VAL A 4 12.54 -2.46 -11.79
C VAL A 4 12.67 -3.92 -11.34
N GLU A 5 12.82 -4.12 -10.05
CA GLU A 5 12.74 -5.43 -9.41
C GLU A 5 11.27 -5.88 -9.33
N THR A 6 11.02 -7.11 -9.75
CA THR A 6 9.74 -7.80 -9.59
C THR A 6 9.92 -9.03 -8.71
N VAL A 7 8.84 -9.65 -8.28
CA VAL A 7 8.90 -10.89 -7.49
C VAL A 7 9.59 -12.04 -8.26
N LEU A 8 9.67 -11.96 -9.58
CA LEU A 8 10.33 -12.95 -10.45
C LEU A 8 11.73 -12.50 -10.93
N GLY A 9 12.21 -11.35 -10.48
CA GLY A 9 13.50 -10.79 -10.81
C GLY A 9 13.42 -9.46 -11.52
N TYR A 10 14.59 -8.92 -11.88
CA TYR A 10 14.72 -7.62 -12.54
C TYR A 10 14.22 -7.65 -13.99
N ILE A 11 13.45 -6.63 -14.38
CA ILE A 11 13.01 -6.40 -15.75
C ILE A 11 13.40 -5.01 -16.24
N ASP A 12 13.60 -4.83 -17.56
CA ASP A 12 13.77 -3.50 -18.16
C ASP A 12 12.43 -2.74 -18.16
N LYS A 13 12.49 -1.42 -18.06
CA LYS A 13 11.29 -0.57 -18.07
C LYS A 13 10.40 -0.76 -19.30
N SER A 14 10.96 -1.18 -20.42
CA SER A 14 10.20 -1.47 -21.66
C SER A 14 9.31 -2.71 -21.53
N GLU A 15 9.55 -3.57 -20.54
CA GLU A 15 8.80 -4.79 -20.28
C GLU A 15 7.62 -4.57 -19.32
N LEU A 16 7.52 -3.39 -18.68
CA LEU A 16 6.44 -3.06 -17.75
C LEU A 16 5.05 -3.14 -18.40
N GLY A 17 4.92 -2.64 -19.63
CA GLY A 17 3.61 -2.54 -20.27
C GLY A 17 2.64 -1.63 -19.53
N PHE A 18 1.35 -1.85 -19.71
CA PHE A 18 0.32 -1.14 -18.94
C PHE A 18 0.41 -1.57 -17.47
N THR A 19 0.68 -0.60 -16.59
CA THR A 19 0.98 -0.83 -15.18
C THR A 19 -0.16 -0.33 -14.29
N HIS A 20 -0.69 -1.24 -13.46
CA HIS A 20 -1.54 -0.87 -12.32
C HIS A 20 -0.63 -0.52 -11.14
N SER A 21 -0.62 0.76 -10.76
CA SER A 21 0.40 1.30 -9.85
C SER A 21 0.10 1.09 -8.36
N HIS A 22 -1.09 0.57 -8.03
CA HIS A 22 -1.51 0.34 -6.65
C HIS A 22 -2.55 -0.78 -6.59
N GLU A 23 -2.20 -1.90 -5.99
CA GLU A 23 -3.09 -3.03 -5.77
C GLU A 23 -2.67 -3.84 -4.55
N HIS A 24 -3.61 -4.62 -4.00
CA HIS A 24 -3.35 -5.61 -2.97
C HIS A 24 -3.67 -7.00 -3.50
N ILE A 25 -2.75 -7.93 -3.32
CA ILE A 25 -2.86 -9.32 -3.82
C ILE A 25 -3.30 -10.27 -2.70
N TYR A 26 -2.77 -10.05 -1.50
CA TYR A 26 -3.10 -10.83 -0.32
C TYR A 26 -3.24 -9.89 0.88
N LEU A 27 -4.46 -9.37 1.06
CA LEU A 27 -4.75 -8.35 2.05
C LEU A 27 -5.41 -8.95 3.29
N ASP A 28 -4.84 -8.68 4.46
CA ASP A 28 -5.38 -9.02 5.78
C ASP A 28 -5.43 -7.74 6.62
N LEU A 29 -6.62 -7.23 6.87
CA LEU A 29 -6.87 -6.02 7.65
C LEU A 29 -7.46 -6.31 9.05
N ASP A 30 -7.43 -7.53 9.52
CA ASP A 30 -7.97 -7.91 10.84
C ASP A 30 -7.40 -7.06 11.97
N SER A 31 -6.13 -6.67 11.89
CA SER A 31 -5.50 -5.79 12.88
C SER A 31 -6.08 -4.37 12.93
N LEU A 32 -6.70 -3.91 11.84
CA LEU A 32 -7.23 -2.55 11.70
C LEU A 32 -8.69 -2.43 12.06
N ILE A 33 -9.44 -3.53 11.97
CA ILE A 33 -10.89 -3.53 12.04
C ILE A 33 -11.35 -4.29 13.26
N GLN A 34 -12.26 -3.68 14.00
CA GLN A 34 -12.89 -4.32 15.15
C GLN A 34 -14.34 -4.67 14.81
N ALA A 35 -14.73 -5.91 15.13
CA ALA A 35 -16.12 -6.31 15.02
C ALA A 35 -17.04 -5.34 15.78
N PRO A 36 -18.15 -4.89 15.17
CA PRO A 36 -19.05 -3.96 15.79
C PRO A 36 -19.70 -4.58 17.04
N LYS A 37 -19.91 -3.75 18.07
CA LYS A 37 -20.61 -4.17 19.31
C LYS A 37 -22.14 -4.21 19.16
N ASP A 38 -22.67 -3.50 18.20
CA ASP A 38 -24.10 -3.48 17.88
C ASP A 38 -24.53 -4.82 17.27
N PRO A 39 -25.55 -5.52 17.79
CA PRO A 39 -25.95 -6.83 17.32
C PRO A 39 -26.41 -6.86 15.85
N GLU A 40 -27.07 -5.80 15.37
CA GLU A 40 -27.54 -5.75 13.97
C GLU A 40 -26.35 -5.54 13.01
N LYS A 41 -25.42 -4.65 13.36
CA LYS A 41 -24.19 -4.47 12.61
C LYS A 41 -23.29 -5.72 12.65
N LEU A 42 -23.27 -6.44 13.77
CA LEU A 42 -22.51 -7.68 13.91
C LEU A 42 -23.05 -8.79 13.00
N LYS A 43 -24.35 -8.81 12.72
CA LYS A 43 -24.94 -9.72 11.73
C LYS A 43 -24.39 -9.42 10.32
N ILE A 44 -24.37 -8.16 9.93
CA ILE A 44 -23.83 -7.73 8.62
C ILE A 44 -22.32 -8.03 8.55
N TYR A 45 -21.61 -7.76 9.64
CA TYR A 45 -20.16 -8.02 9.72
C TYR A 45 -19.80 -9.47 9.47
N ASN A 46 -20.59 -10.42 9.98
CA ASN A 46 -20.36 -11.85 9.82
C ASN A 46 -21.12 -12.50 8.65
N ALA A 47 -21.95 -11.76 7.94
CA ALA A 47 -22.69 -12.30 6.80
C ALA A 47 -21.73 -12.55 5.61
N PRO A 48 -21.94 -13.59 4.82
CA PRO A 48 -21.26 -13.72 3.53
C PRO A 48 -21.56 -12.50 2.67
N PHE A 49 -20.54 -11.99 1.98
CA PHE A 49 -20.72 -10.84 1.09
C PHE A 49 -21.69 -11.20 -0.05
N ASN A 50 -22.76 -10.44 -0.18
CA ASN A 50 -23.79 -10.65 -1.20
C ASN A 50 -24.56 -9.35 -1.51
N MET A 51 -25.50 -9.41 -2.46
CA MET A 51 -26.27 -8.24 -2.89
C MET A 51 -27.21 -7.67 -1.82
N GLU A 52 -27.59 -8.45 -0.79
CA GLU A 52 -28.49 -7.97 0.26
C GLU A 52 -27.82 -6.94 1.19
N ILE A 53 -26.50 -7.09 1.40
CA ILE A 53 -25.72 -6.20 2.26
C ILE A 53 -24.89 -5.15 1.48
N ILE A 54 -24.97 -5.14 0.14
CA ILE A 54 -24.13 -4.26 -0.68
C ILE A 54 -24.31 -2.77 -0.36
N SER A 55 -25.52 -2.35 0.04
CA SER A 55 -25.79 -0.98 0.43
C SER A 55 -25.07 -0.61 1.72
N ASP A 56 -25.07 -1.51 2.69
CA ASP A 56 -24.38 -1.29 3.98
C ASP A 56 -22.87 -1.21 3.76
N VAL A 57 -22.32 -2.13 2.93
CA VAL A 57 -20.89 -2.14 2.59
C VAL A 57 -20.47 -0.88 1.84
N LYS A 58 -21.27 -0.37 0.88
CA LYS A 58 -20.99 0.89 0.19
C LYS A 58 -21.01 2.11 1.10
N ASN A 59 -21.82 2.07 2.15
CA ASN A 59 -21.88 3.14 3.13
C ASN A 59 -20.75 3.07 4.17
N GLN A 60 -20.28 1.86 4.49
CA GLN A 60 -19.20 1.63 5.44
C GLN A 60 -18.43 0.37 5.03
N LEU A 61 -17.30 0.53 4.33
CA LEU A 61 -16.51 -0.59 3.78
C LEU A 61 -16.13 -1.64 4.83
N SER A 62 -15.82 -1.22 6.06
CA SER A 62 -15.43 -2.08 7.18
C SER A 62 -16.60 -2.76 7.89
N ILE A 63 -17.83 -2.59 7.44
CA ILE A 63 -19.01 -3.20 8.07
C ILE A 63 -19.09 -4.72 7.86
N ASN A 64 -18.40 -5.25 6.86
CA ASN A 64 -18.42 -6.67 6.53
C ASN A 64 -16.98 -7.20 6.38
N LYS A 65 -16.65 -8.30 7.06
CA LYS A 65 -15.30 -8.87 7.07
C LYS A 65 -14.86 -9.41 5.71
N ASP A 66 -15.77 -10.05 4.96
CA ASP A 66 -15.43 -10.60 3.64
C ASP A 66 -15.09 -9.50 2.61
N ASN A 67 -15.47 -8.23 2.90
CA ASN A 67 -15.14 -7.09 2.04
C ASN A 67 -13.76 -6.50 2.33
N ILE A 68 -13.12 -6.88 3.42
CA ILE A 68 -11.88 -6.27 3.90
C ILE A 68 -10.68 -7.22 3.88
N ASP A 69 -10.92 -8.51 3.70
CA ASP A 69 -9.88 -9.52 3.63
C ASP A 69 -9.82 -10.13 2.23
N PHE A 70 -8.67 -10.02 1.58
CA PHE A 70 -8.40 -10.62 0.28
C PHE A 70 -7.40 -11.78 0.45
N VAL A 71 -7.93 -12.93 0.81
CA VAL A 71 -7.14 -14.14 1.08
C VAL A 71 -7.42 -15.30 0.12
N GLU A 72 -8.35 -15.14 -0.84
CA GLU A 72 -8.69 -16.16 -1.83
C GLU A 72 -7.82 -16.06 -3.08
N VAL A 73 -6.66 -16.71 -3.04
CA VAL A 73 -5.62 -16.66 -4.08
C VAL A 73 -6.14 -17.03 -5.48
N ASP A 74 -7.00 -18.03 -5.60
CA ASP A 74 -7.56 -18.45 -6.89
C ASP A 74 -8.42 -17.35 -7.55
N THR A 75 -9.19 -16.62 -6.77
CA THR A 75 -9.97 -15.47 -7.24
C THR A 75 -9.05 -14.35 -7.73
N VAL A 76 -8.01 -14.03 -6.97
CA VAL A 76 -7.01 -13.02 -7.36
C VAL A 76 -6.32 -13.40 -8.66
N ILE A 77 -5.88 -14.65 -8.80
CA ILE A 77 -5.26 -15.15 -10.04
C ILE A 77 -6.21 -15.01 -11.23
N LYS A 78 -7.48 -15.33 -11.06
CA LYS A 78 -8.48 -15.19 -12.11
C LYS A 78 -8.65 -13.73 -12.57
N GLU A 79 -8.80 -12.81 -11.63
CA GLU A 79 -8.95 -11.38 -11.93
C GLU A 79 -7.68 -10.81 -12.60
N LEU A 80 -6.50 -11.20 -12.14
CA LEU A 80 -5.25 -10.77 -12.75
C LEU A 80 -5.03 -11.34 -14.16
N ARG A 81 -5.50 -12.57 -14.44
CA ARG A 81 -5.52 -13.11 -15.79
C ARG A 81 -6.46 -12.33 -16.72
N GLU A 82 -7.60 -11.88 -16.19
CA GLU A 82 -8.52 -11.01 -16.93
C GLU A 82 -7.84 -9.67 -17.23
N PHE A 83 -7.19 -9.05 -16.24
CA PHE A 83 -6.39 -7.82 -16.43
C PHE A 83 -5.33 -8.02 -17.53
N LYS A 84 -4.58 -9.13 -17.48
CA LYS A 84 -3.60 -9.47 -18.53
C LYS A 84 -4.24 -9.62 -19.90
N SER A 85 -5.38 -10.30 -20.00
CA SER A 85 -6.09 -10.55 -21.28
C SER A 85 -6.50 -9.25 -21.96
N ARG A 86 -6.67 -8.17 -21.17
CA ARG A 86 -7.01 -6.82 -21.62
C ARG A 86 -5.80 -5.93 -21.88
N GLY A 87 -4.59 -6.47 -21.85
CA GLY A 87 -3.35 -5.77 -22.14
C GLY A 87 -2.57 -5.28 -20.92
N GLY A 88 -2.96 -5.69 -19.71
CA GLY A 88 -2.19 -5.45 -18.49
C GLY A 88 -0.82 -6.14 -18.54
N GLY A 89 0.21 -5.47 -18.07
CA GLY A 89 1.59 -5.96 -18.05
C GLY A 89 2.18 -6.12 -16.65
N THR A 90 1.91 -5.14 -15.80
CA THR A 90 2.55 -5.05 -14.47
C THR A 90 1.54 -4.61 -13.40
N VAL A 91 1.74 -5.10 -12.19
CA VAL A 91 1.00 -4.67 -10.98
C VAL A 91 2.00 -4.32 -9.90
N ALA A 92 1.85 -3.15 -9.28
CA ALA A 92 2.53 -2.82 -8.03
C ALA A 92 1.68 -3.32 -6.86
N CYS A 93 2.15 -4.37 -6.20
CA CYS A 93 1.54 -4.96 -5.02
C CYS A 93 2.06 -4.23 -3.79
N LEU A 94 1.17 -3.54 -3.09
CA LEU A 94 1.49 -2.73 -1.93
C LEU A 94 1.17 -3.43 -0.60
N ASP A 95 1.09 -4.76 -0.62
CA ASP A 95 0.99 -5.54 0.60
C ASP A 95 2.25 -5.36 1.46
N LEU A 96 2.04 -4.98 2.72
CA LEU A 96 3.11 -4.68 3.67
C LEU A 96 3.04 -5.59 4.89
N PRO A 97 4.15 -5.71 5.66
CA PRO A 97 4.11 -6.38 6.95
C PRO A 97 3.03 -5.78 7.87
N GLY A 98 2.16 -6.65 8.38
CA GLY A 98 1.03 -6.27 9.24
C GLY A 98 -0.30 -6.01 8.52
N ILE A 99 -0.31 -6.06 7.18
CA ILE A 99 -1.52 -6.04 6.36
C ILE A 99 -1.58 -7.18 5.33
N GLY A 100 -0.84 -8.26 5.57
CA GLY A 100 -0.96 -9.49 4.79
C GLY A 100 0.20 -9.82 3.86
N ARG A 101 1.28 -9.02 3.74
CA ARG A 101 2.41 -9.33 2.84
C ARG A 101 2.86 -10.79 2.98
N ASN A 102 2.70 -11.56 1.90
CA ASN A 102 3.17 -12.93 1.80
C ASN A 102 3.88 -13.15 0.47
N ILE A 103 5.22 -13.15 0.52
CA ILE A 103 6.07 -13.19 -0.67
C ILE A 103 5.89 -14.46 -1.50
N GLU A 104 5.68 -15.62 -0.86
CA GLU A 104 5.48 -16.88 -1.57
C GLU A 104 4.14 -16.89 -2.33
N ILE A 105 3.07 -16.38 -1.73
CA ILE A 105 1.77 -16.23 -2.40
C ILE A 105 1.88 -15.25 -3.56
N ILE A 106 2.48 -14.08 -3.35
CA ILE A 106 2.66 -13.07 -4.41
C ILE A 106 3.45 -13.64 -5.58
N LYS A 107 4.50 -14.43 -5.30
CA LYS A 107 5.29 -15.11 -6.33
C LYS A 107 4.45 -16.15 -7.11
N GLU A 108 3.66 -16.95 -6.41
CA GLU A 108 2.75 -17.91 -7.05
C GLU A 108 1.75 -17.19 -7.96
N VAL A 109 1.15 -16.12 -7.48
CA VAL A 109 0.21 -15.29 -8.25
C VAL A 109 0.88 -14.71 -9.49
N ALA A 110 2.14 -14.23 -9.39
CA ALA A 110 2.89 -13.72 -10.54
C ALA A 110 3.10 -14.81 -11.61
N ILE A 111 3.52 -16.00 -11.19
CA ILE A 111 3.72 -17.14 -12.09
C ILE A 111 2.41 -17.53 -12.76
N GLN A 112 1.34 -17.67 -12.01
CA GLN A 112 0.06 -18.16 -12.53
C GLN A 112 -0.68 -17.12 -13.37
N SER A 113 -0.60 -15.83 -13.05
CA SER A 113 -1.19 -14.75 -13.83
C SER A 113 -0.34 -14.35 -15.03
N GLN A 114 0.95 -14.70 -15.02
CA GLN A 114 1.97 -14.29 -16.00
C GLN A 114 2.11 -12.76 -16.09
N LEU A 115 1.92 -12.06 -14.98
CA LEU A 115 2.13 -10.62 -14.84
C LEU A 115 3.46 -10.34 -14.15
N ASN A 116 4.05 -9.18 -14.45
CA ASN A 116 5.10 -8.64 -13.62
C ASN A 116 4.47 -8.11 -12.33
N ILE A 117 4.94 -8.57 -11.16
CA ILE A 117 4.47 -8.05 -9.88
C ILE A 117 5.62 -7.42 -9.14
N ILE A 118 5.53 -6.12 -8.91
CA ILE A 118 6.45 -5.34 -8.09
C ILE A 118 6.01 -5.46 -6.64
N VAL A 119 6.92 -5.79 -5.73
CA VAL A 119 6.62 -5.93 -4.30
C VAL A 119 7.09 -4.70 -3.55
N ALA A 120 6.35 -4.31 -2.54
CA ALA A 120 6.64 -3.14 -1.71
C ALA A 120 7.43 -3.47 -0.44
N THR A 121 8.10 -2.43 0.10
CA THR A 121 8.72 -2.42 1.42
C THR A 121 8.25 -1.22 2.24
N GLY A 122 8.19 -1.36 3.55
CA GLY A 122 7.72 -0.32 4.47
C GLY A 122 6.64 -0.81 5.42
N TRP A 123 5.89 0.12 6.03
CA TRP A 123 4.79 -0.19 6.94
C TRP A 123 3.65 0.80 6.74
N TYR A 124 2.41 0.32 6.91
CA TYR A 124 1.20 1.09 6.72
C TYR A 124 0.93 2.02 7.91
N ILE A 125 -0.20 1.93 8.59
CA ILE A 125 -0.54 2.75 9.77
C ILE A 125 -0.16 2.04 11.07
N GLN A 126 -0.02 2.81 12.16
CA GLN A 126 0.47 2.33 13.45
C GLN A 126 -0.26 1.09 13.97
N LYS A 127 -1.57 0.98 13.78
CA LYS A 127 -2.36 -0.16 14.25
C LYS A 127 -1.96 -1.49 13.60
N SER A 128 -1.43 -1.46 12.40
CA SER A 128 -0.96 -2.66 11.67
C SER A 128 0.54 -2.90 11.84
N HIS A 129 1.28 -2.01 12.51
CA HIS A 129 2.71 -2.19 12.66
C HIS A 129 3.05 -3.47 13.44
N PRO A 130 3.92 -4.35 12.94
CA PRO A 130 4.51 -5.39 13.75
C PRO A 130 5.20 -4.81 14.99
N GLU A 131 5.16 -5.53 16.10
CA GLU A 131 5.63 -5.04 17.41
C GLU A 131 7.08 -4.53 17.39
N TYR A 132 7.94 -5.10 16.54
CA TYR A 132 9.33 -4.65 16.44
C TYR A 132 9.49 -3.22 15.94
N VAL A 133 8.53 -2.70 15.15
CA VAL A 133 8.58 -1.33 14.62
C VAL A 133 8.62 -0.30 15.75
N LYS A 134 7.87 -0.56 16.81
CA LYS A 134 7.81 0.29 18.00
C LYS A 134 9.18 0.50 18.64
N HIS A 135 10.00 -0.56 18.65
CA HIS A 135 11.28 -0.58 19.37
C HIS A 135 12.49 -0.17 18.53
N LYS A 136 12.33 -0.05 17.21
CA LYS A 136 13.40 0.36 16.30
C LYS A 136 13.47 1.87 16.12
N SER A 137 14.69 2.34 15.92
CA SER A 137 14.98 3.72 15.53
C SER A 137 14.62 3.97 14.06
N VAL A 138 14.60 5.26 13.66
CA VAL A 138 14.44 5.65 12.25
C VAL A 138 15.50 4.99 11.38
N ASP A 139 16.75 4.97 11.80
CA ASP A 139 17.87 4.43 11.01
C ASP A 139 17.75 2.91 10.86
N GLU A 140 17.37 2.18 11.91
CA GLU A 140 17.14 0.74 11.83
C GLU A 140 15.97 0.37 10.91
N LEU A 141 14.90 1.17 10.90
CA LEU A 141 13.78 0.97 9.98
C LEU A 141 14.16 1.29 8.53
N ALA A 142 14.93 2.37 8.32
CA ALA A 142 15.46 2.70 7.00
C ALA A 142 16.36 1.58 6.47
N GLU A 143 17.24 1.00 7.31
CA GLU A 143 18.12 -0.08 6.92
C GLU A 143 17.36 -1.36 6.51
N ILE A 144 16.24 -1.67 7.18
CA ILE A 144 15.37 -2.78 6.75
C ILE A 144 14.87 -2.53 5.33
N MET A 145 14.30 -1.36 5.05
CA MET A 145 13.81 -1.03 3.70
C MET A 145 14.94 -1.07 2.66
N ILE A 146 16.12 -0.52 2.99
CA ILE A 146 17.29 -0.53 2.10
C ILE A 146 17.73 -1.97 1.80
N THR A 147 17.75 -2.83 2.81
CA THR A 147 18.08 -4.26 2.64
C THR A 147 17.06 -4.96 1.76
N GLU A 148 15.76 -4.73 1.98
CA GLU A 148 14.71 -5.33 1.15
C GLU A 148 14.77 -4.86 -0.31
N LEU A 149 15.20 -3.63 -0.56
CA LEU A 149 15.37 -3.08 -1.92
C LEU A 149 16.66 -3.58 -2.61
N LYS A 150 17.75 -3.82 -1.87
CA LYS A 150 19.05 -4.14 -2.45
C LYS A 150 19.41 -5.62 -2.39
N ASP A 151 19.07 -6.29 -1.30
CA ASP A 151 19.56 -7.63 -0.99
C ASP A 151 18.45 -8.67 -1.05
N GLY A 152 17.26 -8.36 -0.51
CA GLY A 152 16.09 -9.22 -0.54
C GLY A 152 15.21 -9.14 0.70
N ILE A 153 13.95 -9.50 0.52
CA ILE A 153 12.90 -9.46 1.55
C ILE A 153 13.02 -10.71 2.43
N GLU A 154 13.08 -10.52 3.75
CA GLU A 154 13.00 -11.61 4.76
C GLU A 154 13.98 -12.75 4.52
N GLY A 155 15.19 -12.43 4.03
CA GLY A 155 16.24 -13.41 3.77
C GLY A 155 16.09 -14.20 2.47
N THR A 156 15.11 -13.85 1.63
CA THR A 156 14.99 -14.37 0.26
C THR A 156 15.87 -13.57 -0.70
N ASN A 157 15.92 -13.99 -1.97
CA ASN A 157 16.53 -13.21 -3.06
C ASN A 157 15.51 -12.32 -3.81
N ILE A 158 14.27 -12.25 -3.34
CA ILE A 158 13.23 -11.41 -3.92
C ILE A 158 13.37 -10.01 -3.34
N LYS A 159 13.55 -9.02 -4.21
CA LYS A 159 13.74 -7.63 -3.82
C LYS A 159 12.46 -6.83 -3.95
N ALA A 160 12.30 -5.85 -3.07
CA ALA A 160 11.28 -4.84 -3.26
C ALA A 160 11.63 -3.92 -4.43
N GLY A 161 10.62 -3.46 -5.17
CA GLY A 161 10.78 -2.50 -6.27
C GLY A 161 10.20 -1.12 -5.97
N VAL A 162 9.51 -0.96 -4.84
CA VAL A 162 8.88 0.29 -4.41
C VAL A 162 8.87 0.40 -2.90
N ILE A 163 8.99 1.61 -2.36
CA ILE A 163 8.79 1.92 -0.95
C ILE A 163 7.32 2.31 -0.74
N GLY A 164 6.69 1.83 0.32
CA GLY A 164 5.30 2.14 0.70
C GLY A 164 4.31 1.07 0.21
N GLU A 165 3.02 1.26 0.44
CA GLU A 165 2.39 2.54 0.78
C GLU A 165 2.58 2.90 2.27
N CYS A 166 3.32 3.94 2.55
CA CYS A 166 3.41 4.46 3.91
C CYS A 166 2.21 5.39 4.18
N ALA A 167 1.62 5.29 5.36
CA ALA A 167 0.43 6.04 5.72
C ALA A 167 0.50 6.63 7.13
N CYS A 168 -0.32 7.63 7.37
CA CYS A 168 -0.58 8.16 8.70
C CYS A 168 -2.10 8.18 8.93
N SER A 169 -2.54 7.59 10.05
CA SER A 169 -3.95 7.38 10.37
C SER A 169 -4.68 8.65 10.84
N GLU A 170 -3.94 9.67 11.24
CA GLU A 170 -4.48 10.89 11.84
C GLU A 170 -3.98 12.14 11.13
N PRO A 171 -4.73 13.26 11.20
CA PRO A 171 -4.22 14.55 10.77
C PRO A 171 -3.05 15.00 11.64
N VAL A 172 -2.32 15.99 11.16
CA VAL A 172 -1.19 16.59 11.89
C VAL A 172 -1.66 17.12 13.25
N PRO A 173 -0.94 16.78 14.35
CA PRO A 173 0.33 16.04 14.38
C PRO A 173 0.12 14.52 14.24
N TRP A 174 0.87 13.92 13.32
CA TRP A 174 0.81 12.48 13.11
C TRP A 174 1.22 11.67 14.34
N HIS A 175 0.75 10.42 14.43
CA HIS A 175 1.21 9.50 15.45
C HIS A 175 2.76 9.38 15.39
N PRO A 176 3.47 9.46 16.54
CA PRO A 176 4.93 9.47 16.55
C PRO A 176 5.59 8.31 15.83
N GLU A 177 4.98 7.12 15.90
CA GLU A 177 5.48 5.91 15.25
C GLU A 177 5.29 5.96 13.72
N GLU A 178 4.14 6.46 13.24
CA GLU A 178 3.89 6.65 11.81
C GLU A 178 4.85 7.69 11.21
N LYS A 179 5.05 8.81 11.91
CA LYS A 179 6.05 9.81 11.52
C LYS A 179 7.46 9.22 11.47
N LYS A 180 7.81 8.35 12.44
CA LYS A 180 9.09 7.63 12.47
C LYS A 180 9.27 6.75 11.24
N VAL A 181 8.25 5.96 10.88
CA VAL A 181 8.22 5.11 9.68
C VAL A 181 8.36 5.95 8.42
N LEU A 182 7.59 7.01 8.30
CA LEU A 182 7.64 7.89 7.12
C LEU A 182 9.02 8.56 6.96
N THR A 183 9.63 9.00 8.07
CA THR A 183 11.00 9.55 8.04
C THR A 183 12.03 8.47 7.63
N ALA A 184 11.85 7.23 8.09
CA ALA A 184 12.70 6.11 7.68
C ALA A 184 12.55 5.80 6.18
N ALA A 185 11.33 5.85 5.65
CA ALA A 185 11.04 5.67 4.22
C ALA A 185 11.70 6.76 3.36
N CYS A 186 11.67 8.02 3.81
CA CYS A 186 12.40 9.11 3.15
C CYS A 186 13.91 8.82 3.08
N LYS A 187 14.52 8.39 4.20
CA LYS A 187 15.94 8.01 4.22
C LYS A 187 16.25 6.85 3.28
N ALA A 188 15.39 5.83 3.26
CA ALA A 188 15.55 4.70 2.35
C ALA A 188 15.44 5.14 0.88
N GLN A 189 14.50 6.03 0.56
CA GLN A 189 14.36 6.60 -0.78
C GLN A 189 15.63 7.34 -1.22
N VAL A 190 16.14 8.25 -0.39
CA VAL A 190 17.37 9.02 -0.67
C VAL A 190 18.59 8.10 -0.87
N ALA A 191 18.67 6.99 -0.10
CA ALA A 191 19.79 6.05 -0.18
C ALA A 191 19.72 5.08 -1.36
N THR A 192 18.54 4.87 -1.95
CA THR A 192 18.31 3.84 -2.98
C THR A 192 17.84 4.39 -4.32
N ASP A 193 17.37 5.63 -4.36
CA ASP A 193 16.73 6.25 -5.52
C ASP A 193 15.48 5.48 -6.00
N SER A 194 14.85 4.72 -5.11
CA SER A 194 13.67 3.89 -5.41
C SER A 194 12.41 4.75 -5.51
N ALA A 195 11.41 4.25 -6.24
CA ALA A 195 10.07 4.85 -6.22
C ALA A 195 9.47 4.78 -4.81
N PHE A 196 8.67 5.78 -4.46
CA PHE A 196 8.05 5.89 -3.15
C PHE A 196 6.57 6.23 -3.30
N THR A 197 5.71 5.49 -2.62
CA THR A 197 4.27 5.78 -2.60
C THR A 197 3.79 6.06 -1.18
N ILE A 198 2.87 7.01 -1.09
CA ILE A 198 2.23 7.42 0.15
C ILE A 198 0.73 7.22 0.00
N HIS A 199 0.14 6.67 1.05
CA HIS A 199 -1.31 6.63 1.23
C HIS A 199 -1.74 7.84 2.10
N PRO A 200 -2.03 9.00 1.51
CA PRO A 200 -2.55 10.10 2.28
C PRO A 200 -3.96 9.73 2.74
N SER A 201 -4.28 9.98 4.00
CA SER A 201 -5.67 9.82 4.49
C SER A 201 -6.54 10.92 3.89
N LEU A 202 -6.85 10.77 2.59
CA LEU A 202 -7.67 11.72 1.83
C LEU A 202 -9.17 11.52 2.07
N VAL A 203 -9.58 10.52 2.83
CA VAL A 203 -10.97 10.30 3.27
C VAL A 203 -11.38 11.43 4.24
N GLY A 204 -11.10 12.62 3.79
CA GLY A 204 -10.94 13.80 4.55
C GLY A 204 -12.25 14.39 5.00
N LYS A 205 -13.26 14.43 4.17
CA LYS A 205 -14.51 15.11 4.52
C LYS A 205 -15.35 14.32 5.51
N GLU A 206 -15.33 12.99 5.40
CA GLU A 206 -16.10 12.10 6.26
C GLU A 206 -15.41 11.83 7.61
N LEU A 207 -14.07 11.89 7.63
CA LEU A 207 -13.25 11.72 8.83
C LEU A 207 -12.69 13.03 9.38
N GLY A 208 -13.07 14.19 8.81
CA GLY A 208 -12.63 15.51 9.27
C GLY A 208 -11.19 15.88 8.89
N HIS A 209 -10.58 15.18 7.95
CA HIS A 209 -9.26 15.53 7.42
C HIS A 209 -9.38 16.67 6.39
N PRO A 210 -8.54 17.70 6.47
CA PRO A 210 -8.55 18.74 5.45
C PRO A 210 -8.02 18.19 4.11
N PRO A 211 -8.55 18.66 2.97
CA PRO A 211 -7.99 18.31 1.64
C PRO A 211 -6.48 18.57 1.51
N SER A 212 -5.95 19.51 2.27
CA SER A 212 -4.54 19.89 2.30
C SER A 212 -3.59 18.89 2.98
N ILE A 213 -4.06 17.72 3.40
CA ILE A 213 -3.17 16.75 4.07
C ILE A 213 -2.05 16.27 3.14
N ALA A 214 -2.31 16.15 1.84
CA ALA A 214 -1.30 15.75 0.86
C ALA A 214 -0.15 16.76 0.79
N GLU A 215 -0.43 18.06 0.86
CA GLU A 215 0.60 19.11 0.93
C GLU A 215 1.53 18.91 2.13
N THR A 216 1.00 18.47 3.27
CA THR A 216 1.80 18.19 4.47
C THR A 216 2.77 17.01 4.26
N TYR A 217 2.36 15.99 3.51
CA TYR A 217 3.27 14.90 3.12
C TYR A 217 4.36 15.43 2.19
N VAL A 218 4.00 16.20 1.16
CA VAL A 218 4.95 16.78 0.21
C VAL A 218 5.98 17.64 0.94
N ASP A 219 5.55 18.52 1.84
CA ASP A 219 6.44 19.36 2.64
C ASP A 219 7.46 18.52 3.45
N LEU A 220 7.01 17.39 4.03
CA LEU A 220 7.93 16.51 4.75
C LEU A 220 8.92 15.85 3.80
N LEU A 221 8.47 15.31 2.68
CA LEU A 221 9.32 14.62 1.71
C LEU A 221 10.40 15.55 1.15
N GLU A 222 10.02 16.76 0.78
CA GLU A 222 10.95 17.77 0.30
C GLU A 222 11.98 18.15 1.38
N LYS A 223 11.53 18.34 2.62
CA LYS A 223 12.41 18.62 3.76
C LYS A 223 13.42 17.51 4.03
N GLU A 224 13.00 16.24 3.88
CA GLU A 224 13.87 15.07 4.06
C GLU A 224 14.73 14.76 2.81
N GLY A 225 14.58 15.53 1.74
CA GLY A 225 15.40 15.43 0.53
C GLY A 225 14.96 14.36 -0.47
N VAL A 226 13.72 13.90 -0.39
CA VAL A 226 13.16 12.95 -1.36
C VAL A 226 13.04 13.59 -2.75
N ASP A 227 13.45 12.87 -3.80
CA ASP A 227 13.29 13.36 -5.17
C ASP A 227 11.80 13.40 -5.54
N LYS A 228 11.33 14.62 -5.86
CA LYS A 228 9.93 14.86 -6.27
C LYS A 228 9.48 14.08 -7.52
N ASN A 229 10.40 13.59 -8.33
CA ASN A 229 10.10 12.76 -9.50
C ASN A 229 10.01 11.26 -9.16
N LYS A 230 10.24 10.89 -7.91
CA LYS A 230 10.33 9.51 -7.44
C LYS A 230 9.22 9.12 -6.47
N PHE A 231 8.30 10.02 -6.15
CA PHE A 231 7.17 9.66 -5.31
C PHE A 231 5.83 9.98 -5.98
N TYR A 232 4.80 9.29 -5.53
CA TYR A 232 3.41 9.57 -5.90
C TYR A 232 2.48 9.40 -4.71
N LEU A 233 1.36 10.12 -4.75
CA LEU A 233 0.31 10.05 -3.74
C LEU A 233 -0.81 9.15 -4.27
N SER A 234 -1.13 8.10 -3.53
CA SER A 234 -2.24 7.20 -3.82
C SER A 234 -3.59 7.89 -3.56
N HIS A 235 -4.68 7.32 -4.06
CA HIS A 235 -6.06 7.74 -3.78
C HIS A 235 -6.37 9.22 -4.07
N SER A 236 -5.64 9.86 -4.97
CA SER A 236 -5.88 11.25 -5.35
C SER A 236 -7.23 11.47 -6.04
N ASP A 237 -7.87 10.40 -6.52
CA ASP A 237 -9.24 10.39 -7.03
C ASP A 237 -10.27 10.84 -5.99
N GLN A 238 -10.02 10.64 -4.70
CA GLN A 238 -10.91 11.07 -3.61
C GLN A 238 -11.06 12.60 -3.52
N THR A 239 -10.14 13.35 -4.09
CA THR A 239 -10.19 14.83 -4.18
C THR A 239 -10.40 15.33 -5.60
N CYS A 240 -10.84 14.49 -6.54
CA CYS A 240 -11.01 14.82 -7.98
C CYS A 240 -11.98 15.97 -8.26
N PHE A 241 -12.84 16.34 -7.30
CA PHE A 241 -13.73 17.49 -7.38
C PHE A 241 -13.02 18.84 -7.21
N ASP A 242 -11.80 18.86 -6.63
CA ASP A 242 -10.98 20.07 -6.43
C ASP A 242 -9.80 20.07 -7.41
N LYS A 243 -10.04 20.53 -8.63
CA LYS A 243 -9.00 20.60 -9.68
C LYS A 243 -7.87 21.55 -9.34
N ASP A 244 -8.16 22.64 -8.65
CA ASP A 244 -7.14 23.62 -8.27
C ASP A 244 -6.19 23.05 -7.22
N TYR A 245 -6.70 22.17 -6.35
CA TYR A 245 -5.88 21.41 -5.40
C TYR A 245 -4.88 20.51 -6.14
N HIS A 246 -5.34 19.72 -7.12
CA HIS A 246 -4.47 18.84 -7.90
C HIS A 246 -3.41 19.55 -8.73
N VAL A 247 -3.69 20.78 -9.15
CA VAL A 247 -2.74 21.61 -9.90
C VAL A 247 -1.66 22.20 -8.98
N ARG A 248 -1.97 22.40 -7.70
CA ARG A 248 -1.00 22.91 -6.71
C ARG A 248 -0.08 21.83 -6.14
N LEU A 249 -0.56 20.59 -6.04
CA LEU A 249 0.24 19.44 -5.64
C LEU A 249 1.28 19.08 -6.71
#